data_2d494b3360019619c007308e7b0469bd
#
_entry.id   2d494b3360019619c007308e7b0469bd
#
_cell.length_a   1.000
_cell.length_b   1.000
_cell.length_c   1.000
_cell.angle_alpha   90.00
_cell.angle_beta   90.00
_cell.angle_gamma   90.00
#
_symmetry.space_group_name_H-M   'P 1'
#
loop_
_entity.id
_entity.type
_entity.pdbx_description
1 polymer ?
#
loop_
_entity_poly.entity_id
_entity_poly.type
_entity_poly.pdbx_seq_one_letter_code
_entity_poly.pdbx_strand_id
1 'polypeptide(L)'
;MDDAPVEIPITDALDLHPFRAEEVRDVALEYLTVARERGFRQVRLIHGRGIGMQRANVQAMLRSLDFVQNFWDDASLGATVVLLSGKD
;
A
#
# COMPACT_ATOMS: atom_id res chain seq x y z
N MET A 1 4.96 -13.07 -31.21
CA MET A 1 4.53 -13.24 -29.87
C MET A 1 5.11 -12.17 -29.01
N ASP A 2 4.33 -11.69 -28.23
CA ASP A 2 4.69 -10.59 -27.42
C ASP A 2 5.18 -11.05 -26.08
N ASP A 3 6.44 -10.77 -25.79
CA ASP A 3 7.02 -11.12 -24.51
C ASP A 3 7.07 -9.96 -23.56
N ALA A 4 6.34 -8.92 -23.87
CA ALA A 4 6.31 -7.79 -22.96
C ALA A 4 5.79 -8.24 -21.60
N PRO A 5 6.40 -7.79 -20.51
CA PRO A 5 5.89 -8.13 -19.21
C PRO A 5 4.48 -7.59 -19.03
N VAL A 6 3.67 -8.39 -18.36
CA VAL A 6 2.34 -7.90 -18.00
C VAL A 6 2.52 -6.79 -16.99
N GLU A 7 2.10 -5.61 -17.36
CA GLU A 7 2.15 -4.49 -16.44
C GLU A 7 0.87 -4.46 -15.65
N ILE A 8 1.00 -4.53 -14.35
CA ILE A 8 -0.14 -4.32 -13.47
C ILE A 8 -0.28 -2.83 -13.29
N PRO A 9 -1.41 -2.24 -13.73
CA PRO A 9 -1.56 -0.80 -13.58
C PRO A 9 -1.48 -0.41 -12.12
N ILE A 10 -0.71 0.64 -11.85
CA ILE A 10 -0.66 1.20 -10.50
C ILE A 10 -1.87 2.10 -10.35
N THR A 11 -2.76 1.73 -9.45
CA THR A 11 -3.94 2.51 -9.15
C THR A 11 -3.83 3.05 -7.73
N ASP A 12 -4.88 3.71 -7.27
CA ASP A 12 -4.87 4.32 -5.95
C ASP A 12 -5.19 3.33 -4.83
N ALA A 13 -5.22 2.05 -5.12
CA ALA A 13 -5.45 1.03 -4.10
C ALA A 13 -4.66 -0.22 -4.42
N LEU A 14 -4.16 -0.86 -3.38
CA LEU A 14 -3.48 -2.14 -3.49
C LEU A 14 -4.18 -3.14 -2.59
N ASP A 15 -4.60 -4.26 -3.18
CA ASP A 15 -5.22 -5.34 -2.43
C ASP A 15 -4.12 -6.29 -1.95
N LEU A 16 -3.99 -6.40 -0.63
CA LEU A 16 -2.96 -7.25 -0.02
C LEU A 16 -3.43 -8.67 0.24
N HIS A 17 -4.72 -8.97 0.00
CA HIS A 17 -5.25 -10.31 0.26
C HIS A 17 -4.50 -11.44 -0.45
N PRO A 18 -4.09 -11.27 -1.72
CA PRO A 18 -3.43 -12.38 -2.42
C PRO A 18 -2.03 -12.70 -1.92
N PHE A 19 -1.46 -11.86 -1.07
CA PHE A 19 -0.07 -12.01 -0.67
C PHE A 19 0.03 -12.66 0.69
N ARG A 20 1.11 -13.41 0.90
CA ARG A 20 1.40 -14.01 2.19
C ARG A 20 1.82 -12.94 3.17
N ALA A 21 1.60 -13.22 4.46
CA ALA A 21 1.95 -12.26 5.50
C ALA A 21 3.41 -11.80 5.39
N GLU A 22 4.32 -12.72 5.11
CA GLU A 22 5.74 -12.38 5.02
C GLU A 22 6.09 -11.56 3.77
N GLU A 23 5.20 -11.51 2.79
CA GLU A 23 5.41 -10.72 1.57
C GLU A 23 4.83 -9.32 1.66
N VAL A 24 3.88 -9.11 2.55
CA VAL A 24 3.07 -7.89 2.56
C VAL A 24 3.92 -6.65 2.71
N ARG A 25 4.92 -6.69 3.59
CA ARG A 25 5.75 -5.52 3.82
C ARG A 25 6.48 -5.10 2.56
N ASP A 26 7.12 -6.05 1.87
CA ASP A 26 7.89 -5.72 0.67
C ASP A 26 6.99 -5.28 -0.46
N VAL A 27 5.85 -5.95 -0.64
CA VAL A 27 4.90 -5.60 -1.69
C VAL A 27 4.35 -4.21 -1.45
N ALA A 28 3.96 -3.92 -0.21
CA ALA A 28 3.40 -2.62 0.11
C ALA A 28 4.44 -1.51 -0.07
N LEU A 29 5.67 -1.75 0.36
CA LEU A 29 6.73 -0.76 0.22
C LEU A 29 6.99 -0.45 -1.25
N GLU A 30 7.06 -1.47 -2.08
CA GLU A 30 7.30 -1.26 -3.51
C GLU A 30 6.15 -0.49 -4.14
N TYR A 31 4.92 -0.87 -3.79
CA TYR A 31 3.75 -0.17 -4.32
C TYR A 31 3.76 1.31 -3.93
N LEU A 32 4.01 1.60 -2.67
CA LEU A 32 4.01 2.98 -2.18
C LEU A 32 5.09 3.81 -2.86
N THR A 33 6.26 3.22 -3.07
CA THR A 33 7.36 3.90 -3.75
C THR A 33 6.97 4.26 -5.18
N VAL A 34 6.42 3.30 -5.92
CA VAL A 34 6.03 3.54 -7.29
C VAL A 34 4.86 4.52 -7.38
N ALA A 35 3.88 4.37 -6.48
CA ALA A 35 2.72 5.27 -6.48
C ALA A 35 3.16 6.71 -6.25
N ARG A 36 4.08 6.91 -5.30
CA ARG A 36 4.62 8.24 -5.04
C ARG A 36 5.33 8.81 -6.27
N GLU A 37 6.13 7.99 -6.93
CA GLU A 37 6.84 8.42 -8.13
C GLU A 37 5.90 8.80 -9.26
N ARG A 38 4.73 8.16 -9.31
CA ARG A 38 3.74 8.45 -10.33
C ARG A 38 2.83 9.61 -9.95
N GLY A 39 3.06 10.22 -8.81
CA GLY A 39 2.33 11.42 -8.44
C GLY A 39 1.10 11.19 -7.57
N PHE A 40 0.84 9.96 -7.15
CA PHE A 40 -0.26 9.72 -6.23
C PHE A 40 0.05 10.36 -4.88
N ARG A 41 -0.92 11.05 -4.33
CA ARG A 41 -0.79 11.68 -3.04
C ARG A 41 -1.53 10.93 -1.97
N GLN A 42 -2.51 10.13 -2.35
CA GLN A 42 -3.30 9.36 -1.42
C GLN A 42 -3.62 8.01 -2.04
N VAL A 43 -3.38 6.95 -1.29
CA VAL A 43 -3.66 5.59 -1.74
C VAL A 43 -4.27 4.80 -0.59
N ARG A 44 -4.78 3.61 -0.89
CA ARG A 44 -5.33 2.70 0.11
C ARG A 44 -4.63 1.36 0.03
N LEU A 45 -4.34 0.80 1.19
CA LEU A 45 -3.82 -0.56 1.30
C LEU A 45 -4.93 -1.41 1.91
N ILE A 46 -5.45 -2.35 1.12
CA ILE A 46 -6.58 -3.18 1.51
C ILE A 46 -6.05 -4.45 2.16
N HIS A 47 -6.14 -4.53 3.47
CA HIS A 47 -5.60 -5.67 4.23
C HIS A 47 -6.69 -6.59 4.76
N GLY A 48 -7.95 -6.21 4.59
CA GLY A 48 -9.04 -7.00 5.10
C GLY A 48 -9.32 -6.72 6.57
N ARG A 49 -10.49 -7.16 7.00
CA ARG A 49 -10.94 -6.90 8.37
C ARG A 49 -10.47 -7.95 9.36
N GLY A 50 -10.15 -9.12 8.91
CA GLY A 50 -9.66 -10.26 9.66
C GLY A 50 -9.40 -10.05 11.14
N ILE A 51 -8.31 -10.65 11.64
CA ILE A 51 -7.96 -10.56 13.05
C ILE A 51 -7.12 -9.33 13.38
N GLY A 52 -6.94 -8.44 12.43
CA GLY A 52 -6.24 -7.18 12.66
C GLY A 52 -4.72 -7.27 12.60
N MET A 53 -4.16 -8.46 12.44
CA MET A 53 -2.71 -8.60 12.43
C MET A 53 -2.09 -7.93 11.21
N GLN A 54 -2.68 -8.11 10.04
CA GLN A 54 -2.19 -7.47 8.84
C GLN A 54 -2.27 -5.95 8.95
N ARG A 55 -3.37 -5.45 9.47
CA ARG A 55 -3.54 -4.03 9.67
C ARG A 55 -2.44 -3.48 10.58
N ALA A 56 -2.18 -4.16 11.70
CA ALA A 56 -1.16 -3.71 12.63
C ALA A 56 0.22 -3.71 12.00
N ASN A 57 0.54 -4.76 11.24
CA ASN A 57 1.85 -4.85 10.57
C ASN A 57 2.01 -3.77 9.52
N VAL A 58 0.97 -3.51 8.74
CA VAL A 58 1.01 -2.48 7.72
C VAL A 58 1.20 -1.12 8.36
N GLN A 59 0.45 -0.82 9.42
CA GLN A 59 0.54 0.49 10.04
C GLN A 59 1.88 0.69 10.76
N ALA A 60 2.45 -0.37 11.32
CA ALA A 60 3.78 -0.28 11.91
C ALA A 60 4.82 0.06 10.84
N MET A 61 4.71 -0.56 9.67
CA MET A 61 5.61 -0.26 8.57
C MET A 61 5.46 1.19 8.12
N LEU A 62 4.22 1.66 8.01
CA LEU A 62 3.97 3.03 7.54
C LEU A 62 4.61 4.07 8.46
N ARG A 63 4.65 3.80 9.77
CA ARG A 63 5.27 4.73 10.70
C ARG A 63 6.76 4.89 10.47
N SER A 64 7.39 3.92 9.83
CA SER A 64 8.84 3.95 9.60
C SER A 64 9.23 4.59 8.28
N LEU A 65 8.26 4.98 7.44
CA LEU A 65 8.56 5.49 6.11
C LEU A 65 8.51 7.01 6.10
N ASP A 66 9.61 7.61 5.68
CA ASP A 66 9.76 9.07 5.67
C ASP A 66 8.76 9.75 4.77
N PHE A 67 8.39 9.10 3.68
CA PHE A 67 7.52 9.74 2.68
C PHE A 67 6.04 9.52 2.97
N VAL A 68 5.70 8.85 4.05
CA VAL A 68 4.31 8.73 4.49
C VAL A 68 4.03 9.88 5.45
N GLN A 69 3.16 10.79 5.02
CA GLN A 69 2.82 11.95 5.84
C GLN A 69 1.85 11.59 6.95
N ASN A 70 0.90 10.72 6.62
CA ASN A 70 -0.13 10.35 7.58
C ASN A 70 -0.82 9.09 7.07
N PHE A 71 -1.52 8.42 7.94
CA PHE A 71 -2.38 7.31 7.54
C PHE A 71 -3.50 7.16 8.57
N TRP A 72 -4.60 6.54 8.14
CA TRP A 72 -5.74 6.33 9.04
C TRP A 72 -6.56 5.16 8.53
N ASP A 73 -7.41 4.64 9.42
CA ASP A 73 -8.30 3.56 9.03
C ASP A 73 -9.36 4.06 8.07
N ASP A 74 -9.56 3.29 6.99
CA ASP A 74 -10.70 3.52 6.12
C ASP A 74 -11.99 3.22 6.87
N ALA A 75 -13.08 3.86 6.48
CA ALA A 75 -14.37 3.69 7.15
C ALA A 75 -14.81 2.23 7.18
N SER A 76 -14.42 1.45 6.18
CA SER A 76 -14.77 0.02 6.11
C SER A 76 -14.00 -0.81 7.12
N LEU A 77 -12.93 -0.28 7.71
CA LEU A 77 -11.99 -0.98 8.58
C LEU A 77 -11.24 -2.12 7.90
N GLY A 78 -11.42 -2.28 6.61
CA GLY A 78 -10.70 -3.30 5.84
C GLY A 78 -9.50 -2.75 5.09
N ALA A 79 -9.20 -1.48 5.25
CA ALA A 79 -8.11 -0.83 4.54
C ALA A 79 -7.52 0.29 5.36
N THR A 80 -6.30 0.68 5.03
CA THR A 80 -5.63 1.85 5.61
C THR A 80 -5.43 2.85 4.49
N VAL A 81 -5.88 4.08 4.71
CA VAL A 81 -5.63 5.18 3.79
C VAL A 81 -4.26 5.75 4.10
N VAL A 82 -3.46 6.00 3.08
CA VAL A 82 -2.09 6.48 3.24
C VAL A 82 -1.93 7.78 2.46
N LEU A 83 -1.45 8.80 3.14
CA LEU A 83 -1.16 10.08 2.53
C LEU A 83 0.34 10.16 2.28
N LEU A 84 0.71 10.33 1.02
CA LEU A 84 2.11 10.34 0.60
C LEU A 84 2.60 11.77 0.43
N SER A 85 3.84 12.02 0.83
CA SER A 85 4.46 13.31 0.54
C SER A 85 4.72 13.41 -0.95
N GLY A 86 4.72 14.63 -1.45
CA GLY A 86 4.98 14.84 -2.86
C GLY A 86 6.39 14.43 -3.23
N LYS A 87 6.55 14.07 -4.50
CA LYS A 87 7.86 13.85 -5.05
C LYS A 87 8.50 15.21 -5.32
N ASP A 88 9.70 15.38 -4.88
CA ASP A 88 10.41 16.64 -5.08
C ASP A 88 10.95 16.76 -6.50
#